data_6f9b8546fb66bc565758f271b83b4b65
#
_entry.id   6f9b8546fb66bc565758f271b83b4b65
#
_cell.length_a   1.000
_cell.length_b   1.000
_cell.length_c   1.000
_cell.angle_alpha   90.00
_cell.angle_beta   90.00
_cell.angle_gamma   90.00
#
_symmetry.space_group_name_H-M   'P 1'
#
loop_
_entity.id
_entity.type
_entity.pdbx_description
1 polymer ?
#
loop_
_entity_poly.entity_id
_entity_poly.type
_entity_poly.pdbx_seq_one_letter_code
_entity_poly.pdbx_strand_id
1 'polypeptide(L)'
;ETIGGLMKVLIPRNTPIPVRQSDVFSTSEANQSSVVVQVRQGERPLASENKSLGKFRLSGIPPAPRGIPQVQVAFDIDANGLLEVSATDRTTGRKQTVTISGGSNLNEQEINSIIEEAKAKANEDRKRRSVIDRKNSALTLIAQAERRLRDASLEFGPYGAERQQRAVELAIQDVEDYIDD
;
A
#
# COMPACT_ATOMS: atom_id res chain seq x y z
N GLU A 1 5.09 2.70 1.06
CA GLU A 1 3.85 3.38 1.46
C GLU A 1 2.65 2.67 0.86
N THR A 2 1.61 2.47 1.65
CA THR A 2 0.35 1.86 1.25
C THR A 2 -0.81 2.86 1.37
N ILE A 3 -2.03 2.44 1.04
CA ILE A 3 -3.23 3.28 1.12
C ILE A 3 -3.38 3.86 2.54
N GLY A 4 -3.66 5.16 2.63
CA GLY A 4 -3.74 5.88 3.91
C GLY A 4 -2.39 6.31 4.47
N GLY A 5 -1.31 6.25 3.68
CA GLY A 5 0.01 6.70 4.11
C GLY A 5 0.72 5.76 5.08
N LEU A 6 0.25 4.52 5.24
CA LEU A 6 0.86 3.54 6.12
C LEU A 6 2.13 2.94 5.52
N MET A 7 3.07 2.60 6.37
CA MET A 7 4.29 1.89 6.01
C MET A 7 4.08 0.38 6.08
N LYS A 8 4.39 -0.32 5.01
CA LYS A 8 4.49 -1.78 4.99
C LYS A 8 5.95 -2.18 5.17
N VAL A 9 6.25 -2.86 6.26
CA VAL A 9 7.59 -3.39 6.52
C VAL A 9 7.80 -4.61 5.63
N LEU A 10 8.86 -4.60 4.81
CA LEU A 10 9.30 -5.72 3.99
C LEU A 10 10.52 -6.41 4.60
N ILE A 11 11.49 -5.63 5.06
CA ILE A 11 12.67 -6.13 5.74
C ILE A 11 12.67 -5.56 7.17
N PRO A 12 12.42 -6.37 8.20
CA PRO A 12 12.51 -5.95 9.60
C PRO A 12 13.91 -5.48 9.96
N ARG A 13 14.01 -4.63 11.00
CA ARG A 13 15.32 -4.29 11.59
C ARG A 13 16.05 -5.54 12.08
N ASN A 14 17.36 -5.48 12.10
CA ASN A 14 18.25 -6.58 12.52
C ASN A 14 18.15 -7.85 11.64
N THR A 15 17.57 -7.74 10.43
CA THR A 15 17.62 -8.84 9.47
C THR A 15 19.04 -8.98 8.94
N PRO A 16 19.64 -10.16 8.99
CA PRO A 16 20.99 -10.41 8.43
C PRO A 16 21.01 -10.13 6.91
N ILE A 17 22.12 -9.60 6.42
CA ILE A 17 22.39 -9.41 5.00
C ILE A 17 23.42 -10.45 4.51
N PRO A 18 23.37 -10.87 3.22
CA PRO A 18 22.43 -10.41 2.18
C PRO A 18 21.01 -10.92 2.40
N VAL A 19 20.01 -10.14 1.98
CA VAL A 19 18.59 -10.50 2.13
C VAL A 19 17.77 -10.01 0.94
N ARG A 20 16.81 -10.84 0.52
CA ARG A 20 15.82 -10.50 -0.49
C ARG A 20 14.42 -10.77 0.03
N GLN A 21 13.56 -9.76 -0.03
CA GLN A 21 12.15 -9.87 0.36
C GLN A 21 11.27 -9.21 -0.71
N SER A 22 10.09 -9.77 -0.92
CA SER A 22 9.12 -9.20 -1.85
C SER A 22 7.70 -9.33 -1.33
N ASP A 23 6.84 -8.41 -1.77
CA ASP A 23 5.40 -8.49 -1.52
C ASP A 23 4.63 -8.01 -2.76
N VAL A 24 3.35 -8.34 -2.85
CA VAL A 24 2.48 -7.98 -3.96
C VAL A 24 1.53 -6.88 -3.51
N PHE A 25 1.52 -5.80 -4.29
CA PHE A 25 0.67 -4.64 -4.09
C PHE A 25 -0.31 -4.52 -5.26
N SER A 26 -1.33 -3.69 -5.08
CA SER A 26 -2.31 -3.42 -6.12
C SER A 26 -2.57 -1.91 -6.26
N THR A 27 -3.43 -1.55 -7.20
CA THR A 27 -3.85 -0.16 -7.43
C THR A 27 -4.87 0.31 -6.40
N SER A 28 -4.81 1.59 -6.02
CA SER A 28 -5.74 2.25 -5.10
C SER A 28 -6.98 2.80 -5.80
N GLU A 29 -6.90 2.98 -7.12
CA GLU A 29 -7.96 3.56 -7.95
C GLU A 29 -8.23 2.70 -9.19
N ALA A 30 -9.44 2.81 -9.74
CA ALA A 30 -9.79 2.19 -11.01
C ALA A 30 -9.02 2.85 -12.16
N ASN A 31 -8.62 2.06 -13.16
CA ASN A 31 -7.90 2.50 -14.36
C ASN A 31 -6.56 3.23 -14.08
N GLN A 32 -5.98 3.00 -12.92
CA GLN A 32 -4.68 3.57 -12.56
C GLN A 32 -3.58 2.97 -13.43
N SER A 33 -2.93 3.80 -14.26
CA SER A 33 -1.94 3.38 -15.25
C SER A 33 -0.50 3.34 -14.73
N SER A 34 -0.27 3.80 -13.49
CA SER A 34 1.07 3.78 -12.87
C SER A 34 0.99 3.65 -11.36
N VAL A 35 2.04 3.10 -10.75
CA VAL A 35 2.22 3.02 -9.28
C VAL A 35 3.52 3.71 -8.91
N VAL A 36 3.47 4.53 -7.85
CA VAL A 36 4.66 5.16 -7.26
C VAL A 36 5.10 4.33 -6.06
N VAL A 37 6.32 3.80 -6.11
CA VAL A 37 6.94 3.10 -4.99
C VAL A 37 7.77 4.10 -4.21
N GLN A 38 7.42 4.32 -2.94
CA GLN A 38 8.19 5.12 -2.00
C GLN A 38 8.92 4.19 -1.04
N VAL A 39 10.24 4.30 -1.02
CA VAL A 39 11.11 3.50 -0.15
C VAL A 39 11.46 4.34 1.08
N ARG A 40 11.19 3.79 2.25
CA ARG A 40 11.37 4.46 3.54
C ARG A 40 12.14 3.57 4.51
N GLN A 41 12.79 4.21 5.47
CA GLN A 41 13.51 3.54 6.57
C GLN A 41 13.11 4.15 7.90
N GLY A 42 12.70 3.32 8.87
CA GLY A 42 12.31 3.75 10.20
C GLY A 42 11.30 2.80 10.85
N GLU A 43 10.86 3.15 12.04
CA GLU A 43 10.04 2.33 12.91
C GLU A 43 8.61 2.89 13.10
N ARG A 44 8.26 4.01 12.44
CA ARG A 44 6.96 4.65 12.58
C ARG A 44 5.92 4.02 11.62
N PRO A 45 4.66 3.88 12.03
CA PRO A 45 3.60 3.33 11.17
C PRO A 45 3.28 4.18 9.95
N LEU A 46 3.39 5.52 10.09
CA LEU A 46 3.14 6.45 8.99
C LEU A 46 4.40 6.62 8.15
N ALA A 47 4.28 6.45 6.84
CA ALA A 47 5.41 6.55 5.90
C ALA A 47 6.06 7.94 5.93
N SER A 48 5.25 9.02 6.06
CA SER A 48 5.74 10.40 6.12
C SER A 48 6.68 10.68 7.30
N GLU A 49 6.57 9.90 8.37
CA GLU A 49 7.35 10.06 9.59
C GLU A 49 8.64 9.22 9.60
N ASN A 50 8.95 8.56 8.49
CA ASN A 50 10.16 7.77 8.30
C ASN A 50 11.09 8.42 7.27
N LYS A 51 12.39 8.16 7.39
CA LYS A 51 13.42 8.64 6.48
C LYS A 51 13.14 8.17 5.05
N SER A 52 13.08 9.10 4.09
CA SER A 52 12.95 8.75 2.67
C SER A 52 14.29 8.26 2.13
N LEU A 53 14.32 7.08 1.55
CA LEU A 53 15.48 6.55 0.83
C LEU A 53 15.40 6.80 -0.67
N GLY A 54 14.18 6.87 -1.21
CA GLY A 54 13.97 7.13 -2.63
C GLY A 54 12.53 6.88 -3.06
N LYS A 55 12.23 7.29 -4.29
CA LYS A 55 10.94 7.01 -4.93
C LYS A 55 11.14 6.77 -6.42
N PHE A 56 10.33 5.90 -6.99
CA PHE A 56 10.30 5.66 -8.43
C PHE A 56 8.88 5.29 -8.88
N ARG A 57 8.65 5.32 -10.19
CA ARG A 57 7.34 5.06 -10.77
C ARG A 57 7.41 3.88 -11.72
N LEU A 58 6.52 2.92 -11.55
CA LEU A 58 6.21 1.89 -12.55
C LEU A 58 5.02 2.37 -13.37
N SER A 59 5.18 2.52 -14.69
CA SER A 59 4.14 2.98 -15.60
C SER A 59 3.75 1.90 -16.59
N GLY A 60 2.58 2.08 -17.24
CA GLY A 60 2.07 1.18 -18.27
C GLY A 60 1.37 -0.04 -17.71
N ILE A 61 0.74 0.10 -16.56
CA ILE A 61 -0.21 -0.85 -16.01
C ILE A 61 -1.48 -0.78 -16.85
N PRO A 62 -2.02 -1.89 -17.37
CA PRO A 62 -3.26 -1.90 -18.13
C PRO A 62 -4.44 -1.39 -17.30
N PRO A 63 -5.41 -0.67 -17.93
CA PRO A 63 -6.62 -0.27 -17.25
C PRO A 63 -7.36 -1.48 -16.68
N ALA A 64 -7.69 -1.40 -15.40
CA ALA A 64 -8.42 -2.45 -14.69
C ALA A 64 -9.14 -1.86 -13.49
N PRO A 65 -10.15 -2.53 -12.94
CA PRO A 65 -10.75 -2.14 -11.68
C PRO A 65 -9.71 -2.06 -10.56
N ARG A 66 -9.96 -1.20 -9.57
CA ARG A 66 -9.17 -1.06 -8.35
C ARG A 66 -8.91 -2.44 -7.72
N GLY A 67 -7.68 -2.69 -7.30
CA GLY A 67 -7.31 -3.91 -6.58
C GLY A 67 -7.05 -5.14 -7.47
N ILE A 68 -7.25 -5.05 -8.79
CA ILE A 68 -7.01 -6.17 -9.73
C ILE A 68 -5.55 -6.25 -10.19
N PRO A 69 -4.88 -5.15 -10.62
CA PRO A 69 -3.48 -5.21 -11.01
C PRO A 69 -2.59 -5.74 -9.89
N GLN A 70 -1.61 -6.56 -10.22
CA GLN A 70 -0.66 -7.12 -9.27
C GLN A 70 0.74 -6.60 -9.56
N VAL A 71 1.24 -5.76 -8.66
CA VAL A 71 2.60 -5.21 -8.73
C VAL A 71 3.45 -5.85 -7.65
N GLN A 72 4.40 -6.69 -8.07
CA GLN A 72 5.38 -7.28 -7.17
C GLN A 72 6.50 -6.28 -6.92
N VAL A 73 6.71 -5.90 -5.66
CA VAL A 73 7.82 -5.06 -5.22
C VAL A 73 8.82 -5.93 -4.47
N ALA A 74 10.06 -5.95 -4.94
CA ALA A 74 11.14 -6.71 -4.33
C ALA A 74 12.26 -5.77 -3.85
N PHE A 75 12.75 -6.05 -2.65
CA PHE A 75 13.88 -5.43 -2.00
C PHE A 75 15.02 -6.44 -1.96
N ASP A 76 16.18 -6.06 -2.43
CA ASP A 76 17.39 -6.87 -2.46
C ASP A 76 18.53 -6.09 -1.82
N ILE A 77 19.04 -6.55 -0.67
CA ILE A 77 20.19 -5.95 0.00
C ILE A 77 21.35 -6.92 -0.14
N ASP A 78 22.41 -6.49 -0.79
CA ASP A 78 23.63 -7.30 -0.98
C ASP A 78 24.49 -7.35 0.29
N ALA A 79 25.59 -8.12 0.22
CA ALA A 79 26.53 -8.26 1.33
C ALA A 79 27.24 -6.94 1.71
N ASN A 80 27.26 -5.94 0.81
CA ASN A 80 27.84 -4.63 1.04
C ASN A 80 26.83 -3.61 1.60
N GLY A 81 25.55 -4.03 1.78
CA GLY A 81 24.47 -3.16 2.21
C GLY A 81 23.87 -2.29 1.11
N LEU A 82 24.16 -2.57 -0.15
CA LEU A 82 23.56 -1.89 -1.28
C LEU A 82 22.12 -2.38 -1.47
N LEU A 83 21.18 -1.46 -1.47
CA LEU A 83 19.76 -1.75 -1.63
C LEU A 83 19.33 -1.55 -3.10
N GLU A 84 18.89 -2.62 -3.72
CA GLU A 84 18.15 -2.57 -4.99
C GLU A 84 16.65 -2.78 -4.73
N VAL A 85 15.82 -1.91 -5.30
CA VAL A 85 14.35 -2.04 -5.22
C VAL A 85 13.80 -2.14 -6.63
N SER A 86 13.01 -3.15 -6.88
CA SER A 86 12.34 -3.35 -8.16
C SER A 86 10.84 -3.48 -8.00
N ALA A 87 10.09 -2.94 -8.97
CA ALA A 87 8.65 -3.13 -9.10
C ALA A 87 8.37 -3.80 -10.45
N THR A 88 7.55 -4.84 -10.44
CA THR A 88 7.19 -5.60 -11.64
C THR A 88 5.68 -5.77 -11.71
N ASP A 89 5.06 -5.31 -12.79
CA ASP A 89 3.67 -5.68 -13.10
C ASP A 89 3.62 -7.14 -13.55
N ARG A 90 2.93 -7.97 -12.80
CA ARG A 90 2.85 -9.42 -13.04
C ARG A 90 2.08 -9.78 -14.30
N THR A 91 1.23 -8.89 -14.79
CA THR A 91 0.41 -9.11 -16.00
C THR A 91 1.21 -8.83 -17.25
N THR A 92 1.93 -7.71 -17.30
CA THR A 92 2.67 -7.28 -18.50
C THR A 92 4.14 -7.66 -18.48
N GLY A 93 4.68 -8.03 -17.32
CA GLY A 93 6.11 -8.25 -17.11
C GLY A 93 6.95 -6.97 -17.08
N ARG A 94 6.32 -5.79 -17.18
CA ARG A 94 7.04 -4.51 -17.10
C ARG A 94 7.71 -4.36 -15.74
N LYS A 95 8.98 -4.01 -15.76
CA LYS A 95 9.80 -3.88 -14.56
C LYS A 95 10.49 -2.51 -14.54
N GLN A 96 10.53 -1.90 -13.37
CA GLN A 96 11.36 -0.75 -13.05
C GLN A 96 12.23 -1.08 -11.84
N THR A 97 13.49 -0.69 -11.90
CA THR A 97 14.45 -0.93 -10.82
C THR A 97 15.14 0.37 -10.44
N VAL A 98 15.42 0.55 -9.17
CA VAL A 98 16.24 1.64 -8.65
C VAL A 98 17.27 1.08 -7.68
N THR A 99 18.50 1.55 -7.76
CA THR A 99 19.55 1.26 -6.79
C THR A 99 19.70 2.45 -5.85
N ILE A 100 19.63 2.19 -4.55
CA ILE A 100 19.77 3.19 -3.50
C ILE A 100 21.14 3.00 -2.86
N SER A 101 22.07 3.89 -3.22
CA SER A 101 23.41 3.91 -2.65
C SER A 101 23.53 4.96 -1.55
N GLY A 102 24.11 4.60 -0.42
CA GLY A 102 24.53 5.54 0.64
C GLY A 102 23.43 6.10 1.52
N GLY A 103 22.17 5.68 1.37
CA GLY A 103 21.05 6.15 2.20
C GLY A 103 20.79 5.34 3.47
N SER A 104 21.37 4.17 3.57
CA SER A 104 21.07 3.19 4.63
C SER A 104 22.02 3.21 5.82
N ASN A 105 23.15 3.89 5.71
CA ASN A 105 24.11 3.96 6.83
C ASN A 105 23.65 5.01 7.86
N LEU A 106 22.78 4.57 8.78
CA LEU A 106 22.48 5.31 9.98
C LEU A 106 23.60 5.05 11.00
N ASN A 107 24.08 6.08 11.66
CA ASN A 107 24.97 5.91 12.80
C ASN A 107 24.18 5.43 14.03
N GLU A 108 24.88 4.92 15.07
CA GLU A 108 24.22 4.39 16.28
C GLU A 108 23.34 5.44 16.99
N GLN A 109 23.72 6.71 16.96
CA GLN A 109 22.95 7.79 17.58
C GLN A 109 21.64 8.03 16.81
N GLU A 110 21.67 8.03 15.48
CA GLU A 110 20.47 8.14 14.63
C GLU A 110 19.54 6.94 14.84
N ILE A 111 20.08 5.72 14.94
CA ILE A 111 19.30 4.51 15.20
C ILE A 111 18.59 4.62 16.55
N ASN A 112 19.31 4.99 17.60
CA ASN A 112 18.76 5.12 18.95
C ASN A 112 17.69 6.23 19.00
N SER A 113 17.92 7.38 18.34
CA SER A 113 16.94 8.46 18.25
C SER A 113 15.63 8.01 17.58
N ILE A 114 15.73 7.29 16.46
CA ILE A 114 14.56 6.75 15.74
C ILE A 114 13.77 5.77 16.63
N ILE A 115 14.47 4.91 17.36
CA ILE A 115 13.83 3.94 18.26
C ILE A 115 13.14 4.63 19.44
N GLU A 116 13.78 5.62 20.05
CA GLU A 116 13.22 6.37 21.18
C GLU A 116 12.02 7.21 20.76
N GLU A 117 12.10 7.88 19.61
CA GLU A 117 10.98 8.62 19.05
C GLU A 117 9.78 7.70 18.74
N ALA A 118 10.03 6.55 18.12
CA ALA A 118 8.99 5.55 17.85
C ALA A 118 8.33 5.04 19.14
N LYS A 119 9.10 4.80 20.21
CA LYS A 119 8.58 4.41 21.51
C LYS A 119 7.75 5.52 22.16
N ALA A 120 8.25 6.75 22.15
CA ALA A 120 7.55 7.90 22.75
C ALA A 120 6.19 8.16 22.10
N LYS A 121 6.11 7.98 20.78
CA LYS A 121 4.88 8.23 20.01
C LYS A 121 4.02 6.98 19.77
N ALA A 122 4.41 5.82 20.31
CA ALA A 122 3.76 4.54 20.03
C ALA A 122 2.25 4.51 20.31
N ASN A 123 1.77 5.18 21.37
CA ASN A 123 0.35 5.23 21.70
C ASN A 123 -0.46 6.10 20.73
N GLU A 124 0.07 7.24 20.33
CA GLU A 124 -0.52 8.13 19.33
C GLU A 124 -0.57 7.44 17.96
N ASP A 125 0.54 6.86 17.56
CA ASP A 125 0.67 6.13 16.31
C ASP A 125 -0.30 4.94 16.23
N ARG A 126 -0.47 4.21 17.34
CA ARG A 126 -1.44 3.11 17.41
C ARG A 126 -2.86 3.59 17.16
N LYS A 127 -3.24 4.74 17.74
CA LYS A 127 -4.57 5.34 17.52
C LYS A 127 -4.74 5.75 16.07
N ARG A 128 -3.78 6.50 15.51
CA ARG A 128 -3.80 6.94 14.10
C ARG A 128 -3.88 5.75 13.15
N ARG A 129 -3.03 4.75 13.34
CA ARG A 129 -3.05 3.52 12.54
C ARG A 129 -4.39 2.82 12.62
N SER A 130 -4.99 2.69 13.81
CA SER A 130 -6.30 2.04 13.99
C SER A 130 -7.42 2.76 13.22
N VAL A 131 -7.38 4.09 13.12
CA VAL A 131 -8.34 4.86 12.30
C VAL A 131 -8.13 4.56 10.83
N ILE A 132 -6.89 4.63 10.34
CA ILE A 132 -6.55 4.36 8.95
C ILE A 132 -6.89 2.92 8.55
N ASP A 133 -6.57 1.94 9.40
CA ASP A 133 -6.89 0.52 9.14
C ASP A 133 -8.41 0.30 9.05
N ARG A 134 -9.20 0.97 9.90
CA ARG A 134 -10.68 0.92 9.82
C ARG A 134 -11.20 1.54 8.55
N LYS A 135 -10.69 2.72 8.17
CA LYS A 135 -11.02 3.39 6.90
C LYS A 135 -10.71 2.48 5.70
N ASN A 136 -9.52 1.91 5.65
CA ASN A 136 -9.11 1.00 4.58
C ASN A 136 -9.96 -0.27 4.52
N SER A 137 -10.35 -0.82 5.68
CA SER A 137 -11.24 -1.98 5.76
C SER A 137 -12.63 -1.66 5.22
N ALA A 138 -13.19 -0.50 5.57
CA ALA A 138 -14.48 -0.04 5.05
C ALA A 138 -14.44 0.13 3.53
N LEU A 139 -13.43 0.80 2.99
CA LEU A 139 -13.24 0.96 1.55
C LEU A 139 -13.08 -0.39 0.80
N THR A 140 -12.47 -1.37 1.45
CA THR A 140 -12.36 -2.72 0.89
C THR A 140 -13.71 -3.43 0.84
N LEU A 141 -14.52 -3.30 1.89
CA LEU A 141 -15.87 -3.86 1.93
C LEU A 141 -16.79 -3.21 0.89
N ILE A 142 -16.70 -1.88 0.71
CA ILE A 142 -17.41 -1.14 -0.33
C ILE A 142 -17.06 -1.71 -1.71
N ALA A 143 -15.76 -1.82 -2.03
CA ALA A 143 -15.32 -2.34 -3.32
C ALA A 143 -15.77 -3.80 -3.58
N GLN A 144 -15.87 -4.62 -2.51
CA GLN A 144 -16.40 -5.98 -2.61
C GLN A 144 -17.92 -5.98 -2.85
N ALA A 145 -18.66 -5.10 -2.17
CA ALA A 145 -20.11 -4.96 -2.37
C ALA A 145 -20.44 -4.50 -3.79
N GLU A 146 -19.77 -3.47 -4.29
CA GLU A 146 -19.91 -2.99 -5.67
C GLU A 146 -19.62 -4.08 -6.71
N ARG A 147 -18.56 -4.88 -6.46
CA ARG A 147 -18.24 -5.99 -7.35
C ARG A 147 -19.35 -7.03 -7.37
N ARG A 148 -19.88 -7.42 -6.21
CA ARG A 148 -20.98 -8.37 -6.11
C ARG A 148 -22.26 -7.85 -6.76
N LEU A 149 -22.54 -6.55 -6.66
CA LEU A 149 -23.68 -5.93 -7.33
C LEU A 149 -23.54 -6.00 -8.85
N ARG A 150 -22.36 -5.70 -9.39
CA ARG A 150 -22.07 -5.83 -10.83
C ARG A 150 -22.23 -7.27 -11.32
N ASP A 151 -21.71 -8.23 -10.57
CA ASP A 151 -21.80 -9.65 -10.91
C ASP A 151 -23.28 -10.11 -10.87
N ALA A 152 -24.05 -9.72 -9.85
CA ALA A 152 -25.47 -10.01 -9.75
C ALA A 152 -26.31 -9.36 -10.87
N SER A 153 -26.01 -8.15 -11.26
CA SER A 153 -26.69 -7.47 -12.39
C SER A 153 -26.47 -8.17 -13.72
N LEU A 154 -25.28 -8.78 -13.91
CA LEU A 154 -24.99 -9.59 -15.10
C LEU A 154 -25.76 -10.93 -15.08
N GLU A 155 -25.97 -11.51 -13.91
CA GLU A 155 -26.60 -12.84 -13.77
C GLU A 155 -28.14 -12.78 -13.82
N PHE A 156 -28.76 -11.76 -13.20
CA PHE A 156 -30.23 -11.65 -13.05
C PHE A 156 -30.89 -10.63 -13.98
N GLY A 157 -30.12 -9.90 -14.78
CA GLY A 157 -30.64 -8.84 -15.66
C GLY A 157 -31.09 -7.56 -14.91
N PRO A 158 -31.39 -6.48 -15.65
CA PRO A 158 -31.61 -5.17 -15.07
C PRO A 158 -32.87 -5.04 -14.18
N TYR A 159 -33.85 -5.92 -14.30
CA TYR A 159 -35.13 -5.83 -13.57
C TYR A 159 -35.21 -6.67 -12.28
N GLY A 160 -34.30 -7.63 -12.09
CA GLY A 160 -34.36 -8.54 -10.94
C GLY A 160 -33.80 -8.02 -9.62
N ALA A 161 -33.00 -7.00 -9.66
CA ALA A 161 -32.21 -6.53 -8.52
C ALA A 161 -32.35 -5.05 -8.17
N GLU A 162 -33.13 -4.26 -8.94
CA GLU A 162 -33.14 -2.78 -8.81
C GLU A 162 -33.39 -2.25 -7.40
N ARG A 163 -34.31 -2.88 -6.65
CA ARG A 163 -34.65 -2.41 -5.31
C ARG A 163 -33.57 -2.71 -4.27
N GLN A 164 -32.95 -3.88 -4.38
CA GLN A 164 -31.85 -4.30 -3.51
C GLN A 164 -30.56 -3.58 -3.87
N GLN A 165 -30.32 -3.40 -5.16
CA GLN A 165 -29.17 -2.65 -5.70
C GLN A 165 -29.20 -1.20 -5.17
N ARG A 166 -30.33 -0.51 -5.28
CA ARG A 166 -30.47 0.87 -4.82
C ARG A 166 -30.31 1.01 -3.30
N ALA A 167 -30.76 0.02 -2.51
CA ALA A 167 -30.55 0.04 -1.07
C ALA A 167 -29.07 -0.15 -0.68
N VAL A 168 -28.35 -1.00 -1.40
CA VAL A 168 -26.90 -1.20 -1.18
C VAL A 168 -26.10 0.00 -1.65
N GLU A 169 -26.44 0.61 -2.79
CA GLU A 169 -25.80 1.84 -3.31
C GLU A 169 -25.94 3.00 -2.31
N LEU A 170 -27.12 3.19 -1.72
CA LEU A 170 -27.35 4.20 -0.68
C LEU A 170 -26.52 3.91 0.57
N ALA A 171 -26.46 2.65 1.01
CA ALA A 171 -25.64 2.28 2.18
C ALA A 171 -24.14 2.46 1.93
N ILE A 172 -23.67 2.24 0.69
CA ILE A 172 -22.27 2.53 0.28
C ILE A 172 -22.02 4.02 0.38
N GLN A 173 -22.91 4.85 -0.18
CA GLN A 173 -22.80 6.31 -0.16
C GLN A 173 -22.73 6.84 1.28
N ASP A 174 -23.61 6.37 2.17
CA ASP A 174 -23.62 6.76 3.59
C ASP A 174 -22.29 6.44 4.27
N VAL A 175 -21.66 5.31 3.95
CA VAL A 175 -20.36 4.91 4.50
C VAL A 175 -19.22 5.74 3.91
N GLU A 176 -19.26 6.05 2.61
CA GLU A 176 -18.27 6.91 1.95
C GLU A 176 -18.29 8.32 2.54
N ASP A 177 -19.47 8.91 2.69
CA ASP A 177 -19.66 10.23 3.29
C ASP A 177 -19.11 10.27 4.73
N TYR A 178 -19.36 9.23 5.53
CA TYR A 178 -18.82 9.12 6.90
C TYR A 178 -17.28 8.93 6.95
N ILE A 179 -16.69 8.38 5.91
CA ILE A 179 -15.25 8.15 5.83
C ILE A 179 -14.51 9.44 5.46
N ASP A 180 -15.15 10.35 4.72
CA ASP A 180 -14.52 11.58 4.22
C ASP A 180 -14.68 12.79 5.17
N ASP A 181 -15.58 12.69 6.18
CA ASP A 181 -15.67 13.59 7.31
C ASP A 181 -14.61 13.27 8.40
#